data_573b487af1cb46f4eebb631e09ac0573
#
_entry.id   573b487af1cb46f4eebb631e09ac0573
#
_cell.length_a   1.000
_cell.length_b   1.000
_cell.length_c   1.000
_cell.angle_alpha   90.00
_cell.angle_beta   90.00
_cell.angle_gamma   90.00
#
_symmetry.space_group_name_H-M   'P 1'
#
loop_
_entity.id
_entity.type
_entity.pdbx_description
1 polymer ?
#
loop_
_entity_poly.entity_id
_entity_poly.type
_entity_poly.pdbx_seq_one_letter_code
_entity_poly.pdbx_strand_id
1 'polypeptide(L)'
;MDILGPFPRAVGGYRFLYVAIDKFTKWPEVTPVVNITKKTAVAFLKSIVCRFGAPNRIIADNGTQFKSKLFQEYCEDIGIQLCFASVAHPRSNGQVERAIAEILRGLKTCTYNCLKKHGAKWVDELPCVLWGNRTTPSRATGETPFFLVYGAEACLPPEIHLGSPRVQAFDESMQEQLRRDDVDFVDVTP
;
A
#
# COMPACT_ATOMS: atom_id res chain seq x y z
N MET A 1 3.01 -3.59 -9.58
CA MET A 1 4.02 -2.67 -9.04
C MET A 1 4.42 -1.68 -10.13
N ASP A 2 4.64 -0.43 -9.75
CA ASP A 2 4.95 0.66 -10.67
C ASP A 2 5.76 1.75 -9.96
N ILE A 3 6.24 2.74 -10.71
CA ILE A 3 7.03 3.86 -10.22
C ILE A 3 6.42 5.18 -10.66
N LEU A 4 6.33 6.10 -9.72
CA LEU A 4 5.87 7.46 -9.98
C LEU A 4 7.01 8.48 -9.82
N GLY A 5 6.98 9.51 -10.62
CA GLY A 5 7.93 10.62 -10.58
C GLY A 5 8.59 10.90 -11.93
N PRO A 6 9.57 11.82 -11.98
CA PRO A 6 10.13 12.52 -10.83
C PRO A 6 9.22 13.61 -10.28
N PHE A 7 9.12 13.65 -8.95
CA PHE A 7 8.50 14.74 -8.21
C PHE A 7 9.53 15.87 -7.94
N PRO A 8 9.06 17.07 -7.53
CA PRO A 8 9.93 18.07 -6.93
C PRO A 8 10.73 17.45 -5.77
N ARG A 9 12.01 17.83 -5.66
CA ARG A 9 12.90 17.26 -4.64
C ARG A 9 12.38 17.60 -3.23
N ALA A 10 12.00 16.57 -2.47
CA ALA A 10 11.56 16.72 -1.10
C ALA A 10 12.72 16.73 -0.10
N VAL A 11 12.41 17.06 1.16
CA VAL A 11 13.35 16.90 2.29
C VAL A 11 13.82 15.44 2.31
N GLY A 12 15.11 15.20 2.53
CA GLY A 12 15.70 13.86 2.39
C GLY A 12 16.06 13.48 0.95
N GLY A 13 15.83 14.37 -0.03
CA GLY A 13 16.21 14.17 -1.43
C GLY A 13 15.27 13.29 -2.25
N TYR A 14 14.12 12.91 -1.71
CA TYR A 14 13.14 12.04 -2.38
C TYR A 14 12.58 12.67 -3.64
N ARG A 15 12.45 11.87 -4.70
CA ARG A 15 11.94 12.30 -6.01
C ARG A 15 10.99 11.30 -6.67
N PHE A 16 10.96 10.08 -6.19
CA PHE A 16 10.17 9.00 -6.80
C PHE A 16 9.39 8.25 -5.73
N LEU A 17 8.31 7.56 -6.16
CA LEU A 17 7.54 6.64 -5.34
C LEU A 17 7.53 5.26 -5.99
N TYR A 18 7.88 4.22 -5.26
CA TYR A 18 7.44 2.88 -5.58
C TYR A 18 6.00 2.70 -5.11
N VAL A 19 5.18 2.10 -5.96
CA VAL A 19 3.77 1.83 -5.68
C VAL A 19 3.46 0.37 -5.96
N ALA A 20 2.81 -0.29 -5.03
CA ALA A 20 2.22 -1.61 -5.22
C ALA A 20 0.76 -1.58 -4.75
N ILE A 21 -0.10 -2.34 -5.43
CA ILE A 21 -1.51 -2.47 -5.09
C ILE A 21 -1.84 -3.94 -4.99
N ASP A 22 -2.43 -4.35 -3.88
CA ASP A 22 -3.05 -5.66 -3.82
C ASP A 22 -4.33 -5.68 -4.67
N LYS A 23 -4.42 -6.66 -5.57
CA LYS A 23 -5.53 -6.73 -6.52
C LYS A 23 -6.86 -7.07 -5.86
N PHE A 24 -6.84 -7.78 -4.75
CA PHE A 24 -8.03 -8.20 -4.04
C PHE A 24 -8.52 -7.10 -3.10
N THR A 25 -7.73 -6.73 -2.12
CA THR A 25 -8.09 -5.76 -1.08
C THR A 25 -8.05 -4.31 -1.54
N LYS A 26 -7.39 -4.01 -2.67
CA LYS A 26 -7.06 -2.65 -3.16
C LYS A 26 -6.12 -1.88 -2.23
N TRP A 27 -5.48 -2.55 -1.30
CA TRP A 27 -4.53 -1.95 -0.37
C TRP A 27 -3.30 -1.38 -1.11
N PRO A 28 -3.04 -0.06 -0.96
CA PRO A 28 -1.87 0.56 -1.56
C PRO A 28 -0.67 0.49 -0.62
N GLU A 29 0.47 0.06 -1.16
CA GLU A 29 1.79 0.19 -0.56
C GLU A 29 2.62 1.17 -1.35
N VAL A 30 3.19 2.17 -0.66
CA VAL A 30 3.93 3.25 -1.31
C VAL A 30 5.17 3.57 -0.48
N THR A 31 6.31 3.70 -1.17
CA THR A 31 7.56 4.08 -0.53
C THR A 31 8.27 5.16 -1.33
N PRO A 32 8.58 6.32 -0.71
CA PRO A 32 9.38 7.36 -1.35
C PRO A 32 10.84 6.93 -1.45
N VAL A 33 11.47 7.22 -2.60
CA VAL A 33 12.88 6.92 -2.86
C VAL A 33 13.59 8.10 -3.53
N VAL A 34 14.88 8.21 -3.24
CA VAL A 34 15.76 9.21 -3.85
C VAL A 34 16.08 8.82 -5.28
N ASN A 35 16.46 7.57 -5.49
CA ASN A 35 16.87 7.01 -6.77
C ASN A 35 16.16 5.69 -7.05
N ILE A 36 15.83 5.48 -8.31
CA ILE A 36 15.31 4.21 -8.82
C ILE A 36 16.51 3.30 -9.09
N THR A 37 16.67 2.26 -8.28
CA THR A 37 17.73 1.27 -8.42
C THR A 37 17.20 -0.15 -8.21
N LYS A 38 17.95 -1.16 -8.70
CA LYS A 38 17.64 -2.56 -8.40
C LYS A 38 17.60 -2.87 -6.89
N LYS A 39 18.46 -2.23 -6.09
CA LYS A 39 18.51 -2.40 -4.64
C LYS A 39 17.27 -1.81 -3.96
N THR A 40 16.83 -0.60 -4.36
CA THR A 40 15.63 0.03 -3.80
C THR A 40 14.35 -0.71 -4.20
N ALA A 41 14.29 -1.32 -5.38
CA ALA A 41 13.18 -2.16 -5.81
C ALA A 41 13.07 -3.43 -4.93
N VAL A 42 14.19 -4.12 -4.68
CA VAL A 42 14.22 -5.29 -3.77
C VAL A 42 13.87 -4.89 -2.35
N ALA A 43 14.40 -3.76 -1.83
CA ALA A 43 14.09 -3.28 -0.48
C ALA A 43 12.59 -2.98 -0.32
N PHE A 44 11.96 -2.39 -1.34
CA PHE A 44 10.52 -2.15 -1.36
C PHE A 44 9.73 -3.47 -1.29
N LEU A 45 10.06 -4.46 -2.14
CA LEU A 45 9.40 -5.76 -2.11
C LEU A 45 9.60 -6.48 -0.77
N LYS A 46 10.82 -6.47 -0.22
CA LYS A 46 11.11 -7.01 1.11
C LYS A 46 10.21 -6.41 2.19
N SER A 47 9.99 -5.11 2.15
CA SER A 47 9.13 -4.44 3.14
C SER A 47 7.67 -4.89 3.06
N ILE A 48 7.17 -5.23 1.87
CA ILE A 48 5.83 -5.80 1.67
C ILE A 48 5.78 -7.23 2.21
N VAL A 49 6.75 -8.05 1.81
CA VAL A 49 6.85 -9.46 2.24
C VAL A 49 6.92 -9.58 3.76
N CYS A 50 7.69 -8.71 4.43
CA CYS A 50 7.79 -8.72 5.89
C CYS A 50 6.49 -8.37 6.62
N ARG A 51 5.55 -7.66 5.97
CA ARG A 51 4.29 -7.24 6.59
C ARG A 51 3.11 -8.14 6.25
N PHE A 52 3.09 -8.68 5.03
CA PHE A 52 1.91 -9.38 4.49
C PHE A 52 2.23 -10.80 4.02
N GLY A 53 3.48 -11.26 4.14
CA GLY A 53 3.93 -12.51 3.55
C GLY A 53 4.25 -12.40 2.05
N ALA A 54 4.76 -13.49 1.48
CA ALA A 54 5.12 -13.55 0.07
C ALA A 54 3.85 -13.66 -0.80
N PRO A 55 3.60 -12.72 -1.72
CA PRO A 55 2.49 -12.84 -2.65
C PRO A 55 2.76 -13.96 -3.67
N ASN A 56 1.75 -14.69 -4.05
CA ASN A 56 1.88 -15.74 -5.08
C ASN A 56 2.40 -15.16 -6.42
N ARG A 57 1.92 -13.95 -6.79
CA ARG A 57 2.29 -13.33 -8.07
C ARG A 57 2.47 -11.83 -7.95
N ILE A 58 3.50 -11.31 -8.61
CA ILE A 58 3.70 -9.87 -8.81
C ILE A 58 3.61 -9.54 -10.28
N ILE A 59 2.87 -8.47 -10.60
CA ILE A 59 2.87 -7.87 -11.93
C ILE A 59 3.60 -6.54 -11.81
N ALA A 60 4.70 -6.39 -12.52
CA ALA A 60 5.50 -5.16 -12.58
C ALA A 60 5.49 -4.56 -13.99
N ASP A 61 5.79 -3.29 -14.08
CA ASP A 61 6.08 -2.65 -15.36
C ASP A 61 7.40 -3.20 -15.96
N ASN A 62 7.71 -2.78 -17.19
CA ASN A 62 8.92 -3.21 -17.88
C ASN A 62 10.18 -2.45 -17.44
N GLY A 63 10.16 -1.77 -16.30
CA GLY A 63 11.30 -1.00 -15.79
C GLY A 63 12.55 -1.85 -15.56
N THR A 64 13.70 -1.29 -15.85
CA THR A 64 15.00 -1.98 -15.76
C THR A 64 15.32 -2.47 -14.36
N GLN A 65 14.81 -1.80 -13.32
CA GLN A 65 14.98 -2.18 -11.92
C GLN A 65 14.28 -3.50 -11.58
N PHE A 66 13.07 -3.74 -12.16
CA PHE A 66 12.31 -4.98 -11.96
C PHE A 66 12.80 -6.13 -12.86
N LYS A 67 13.39 -5.79 -14.03
CA LYS A 67 14.04 -6.76 -14.93
C LYS A 67 15.46 -7.13 -14.49
N SER A 68 15.98 -6.51 -13.44
CA SER A 68 17.32 -6.80 -12.95
C SER A 68 17.42 -8.22 -12.39
N LYS A 69 18.55 -8.88 -12.63
CA LYS A 69 18.84 -10.21 -12.11
C LYS A 69 18.62 -10.29 -10.59
N LEU A 70 19.08 -9.27 -9.86
CA LEU A 70 18.90 -9.18 -8.41
C LEU A 70 17.43 -9.24 -7.96
N PHE A 71 16.54 -8.59 -8.70
CA PHE A 71 15.11 -8.59 -8.36
C PHE A 71 14.43 -9.92 -8.72
N GLN A 72 14.80 -10.49 -9.86
CA GLN A 72 14.30 -11.79 -10.29
C GLN A 72 14.74 -12.92 -9.35
N GLU A 73 16.04 -12.98 -9.03
CA GLU A 73 16.59 -13.95 -8.06
C GLU A 73 15.88 -13.85 -6.71
N TYR A 74 15.66 -12.63 -6.20
CA TYR A 74 14.92 -12.47 -4.94
C TYR A 74 13.49 -13.00 -5.03
N CYS A 75 12.77 -12.79 -6.15
CA CYS A 75 11.43 -13.35 -6.35
C CYS A 75 11.45 -14.87 -6.41
N GLU A 76 12.43 -15.44 -7.13
CA GLU A 76 12.62 -16.91 -7.26
C GLU A 76 12.93 -17.54 -5.90
N ASP A 77 13.86 -16.96 -5.12
CA ASP A 77 14.27 -17.47 -3.80
C ASP A 77 13.12 -17.59 -2.81
N ILE A 78 12.11 -16.71 -2.90
CA ILE A 78 10.96 -16.72 -2.00
C ILE A 78 9.66 -17.25 -2.66
N GLY A 79 9.78 -17.84 -3.86
CA GLY A 79 8.68 -18.51 -4.55
C GLY A 79 7.65 -17.57 -5.18
N ILE A 80 8.00 -16.29 -5.44
CA ILE A 80 7.10 -15.32 -6.07
C ILE A 80 7.15 -15.45 -7.60
N GLN A 81 6.00 -15.64 -8.24
CA GLN A 81 5.90 -15.59 -9.70
C GLN A 81 5.95 -14.13 -10.18
N LEU A 82 7.06 -13.72 -10.78
CA LEU A 82 7.20 -12.40 -11.39
C LEU A 82 6.65 -12.40 -12.83
N CYS A 83 5.72 -11.48 -13.08
CA CYS A 83 5.14 -11.27 -14.40
C CYS A 83 5.36 -9.81 -14.82
N PHE A 84 5.65 -9.59 -16.09
CA PHE A 84 5.74 -8.23 -16.63
C PHE A 84 4.44 -7.85 -17.36
N ALA A 85 4.04 -6.60 -17.21
CA ALA A 85 2.89 -6.08 -17.94
C ALA A 85 3.18 -6.11 -19.44
N SER A 86 2.36 -6.86 -20.17
CA SER A 86 2.42 -6.89 -21.64
C SER A 86 1.71 -5.66 -22.20
N VAL A 87 2.29 -5.05 -23.22
CA VAL A 87 1.66 -3.97 -24.00
C VAL A 87 0.33 -4.44 -24.62
N ALA A 88 0.18 -5.75 -24.84
CA ALA A 88 -1.02 -6.36 -25.42
C ALA A 88 -2.18 -6.56 -24.44
N HIS A 89 -1.95 -6.43 -23.11
CA HIS A 89 -2.99 -6.62 -22.09
C HIS A 89 -3.04 -5.44 -21.10
N PRO A 90 -3.47 -4.25 -21.52
CA PRO A 90 -3.53 -3.05 -20.67
C PRO A 90 -4.48 -3.22 -19.46
N ARG A 91 -5.48 -4.11 -19.53
CA ARG A 91 -6.40 -4.38 -18.42
C ARG A 91 -5.72 -4.90 -17.15
N SER A 92 -4.54 -5.54 -17.27
CA SER A 92 -3.78 -6.02 -16.11
C SER A 92 -3.19 -4.89 -15.28
N ASN A 93 -2.84 -3.75 -15.90
CA ASN A 93 -2.28 -2.57 -15.24
C ASN A 93 -3.34 -1.53 -14.84
N GLY A 94 -4.55 -1.60 -15.41
CA GLY A 94 -5.58 -0.58 -15.19
C GLY A 94 -6.02 -0.41 -13.72
N GLN A 95 -5.75 -1.37 -12.86
CA GLN A 95 -6.00 -1.22 -11.41
C GLN A 95 -4.88 -0.44 -10.73
N VAL A 96 -3.63 -0.75 -11.07
CA VAL A 96 -2.45 -0.02 -10.55
C VAL A 96 -2.50 1.43 -11.04
N GLU A 97 -2.79 1.65 -12.32
CA GLU A 97 -2.92 2.99 -12.91
C GLU A 97 -4.01 3.84 -12.22
N ARG A 98 -5.17 3.23 -11.91
CA ARG A 98 -6.24 3.92 -11.16
C ARG A 98 -5.82 4.29 -9.75
N ALA A 99 -5.21 3.37 -9.01
CA ALA A 99 -4.72 3.65 -7.67
C ALA A 99 -3.60 4.71 -7.68
N ILE A 100 -2.72 4.66 -8.68
CA ILE A 100 -1.72 5.71 -8.94
C ILE A 100 -2.41 7.06 -9.16
N ALA A 101 -3.45 7.10 -10.00
CA ALA A 101 -4.21 8.33 -10.26
C ALA A 101 -4.88 8.88 -8.98
N GLU A 102 -5.41 8.01 -8.12
CA GLU A 102 -6.00 8.39 -6.83
C GLU A 102 -4.95 8.94 -5.86
N ILE A 103 -3.80 8.28 -5.75
CA ILE A 103 -2.67 8.76 -4.94
C ILE A 103 -2.19 10.13 -5.44
N LEU A 104 -1.99 10.28 -6.75
CA LEU A 104 -1.58 11.55 -7.36
C LEU A 104 -2.62 12.64 -7.14
N ARG A 105 -3.91 12.32 -7.24
CA ARG A 105 -5.00 13.26 -6.96
C ARG A 105 -4.97 13.68 -5.51
N GLY A 106 -4.84 12.73 -4.57
CA GLY A 106 -4.72 13.01 -3.14
C GLY A 106 -3.52 13.90 -2.84
N LEU A 107 -2.33 13.57 -3.34
CA LEU A 107 -1.14 14.39 -3.20
C LEU A 107 -1.34 15.80 -3.78
N LYS A 108 -1.93 15.92 -4.97
CA LYS A 108 -2.25 17.22 -5.57
C LYS A 108 -3.22 18.02 -4.71
N THR A 109 -4.24 17.40 -4.15
CA THR A 109 -5.23 18.06 -3.30
C THR A 109 -4.61 18.54 -1.99
N CYS A 110 -3.87 17.68 -1.30
CA CYS A 110 -3.19 18.02 -0.04
C CYS A 110 -2.08 19.06 -0.25
N THR A 111 -1.37 18.99 -1.38
CA THR A 111 -0.22 19.86 -1.66
C THR A 111 -0.60 21.08 -2.52
N TYR A 112 -1.84 21.17 -3.06
CA TYR A 112 -2.22 22.27 -3.95
C TYR A 112 -2.03 23.65 -3.33
N ASN A 113 -2.34 23.78 -2.05
CA ASN A 113 -2.05 25.00 -1.27
C ASN A 113 -0.57 25.10 -0.85
N CYS A 114 0.14 23.99 -0.75
CA CYS A 114 1.54 23.90 -0.36
C CYS A 114 2.50 23.89 -1.54
N LEU A 115 2.12 23.34 -2.72
CA LEU A 115 2.98 23.28 -3.92
C LEU A 115 3.35 24.66 -4.45
N LYS A 116 2.50 25.67 -4.27
CA LYS A 116 2.86 27.07 -4.60
C LYS A 116 3.88 27.67 -3.63
N LYS A 117 4.00 27.16 -2.37
CA LYS A 117 4.93 27.67 -1.35
C LYS A 117 5.95 26.62 -0.86
N HIS A 118 5.65 25.32 -0.91
CA HIS A 118 6.44 24.29 -0.23
C HIS A 118 6.44 22.95 -1.02
N GLY A 119 6.77 22.97 -2.31
CA GLY A 119 6.83 21.75 -3.14
C GLY A 119 7.74 20.62 -2.62
N ALA A 120 8.52 20.89 -1.56
CA ALA A 120 9.38 19.92 -0.89
C ALA A 120 8.66 19.03 0.16
N LYS A 121 7.39 19.32 0.50
CA LYS A 121 6.67 18.65 1.60
C LYS A 121 5.73 17.50 1.17
N TRP A 122 5.72 17.14 -0.11
CA TRP A 122 4.81 16.09 -0.59
C TRP A 122 5.00 14.73 0.10
N VAL A 123 6.21 14.46 0.60
CA VAL A 123 6.50 13.22 1.35
C VAL A 123 5.79 13.23 2.71
N ASP A 124 5.70 14.37 3.36
CA ASP A 124 5.05 14.51 4.67
C ASP A 124 3.52 14.30 4.57
N GLU A 125 2.93 14.62 3.40
CA GLU A 125 1.50 14.43 3.13
C GLU A 125 1.14 13.00 2.69
N LEU A 126 2.13 12.21 2.29
CA LEU A 126 1.93 10.86 1.79
C LEU A 126 1.18 9.94 2.77
N PRO A 127 1.50 9.91 4.08
CA PRO A 127 0.78 9.09 5.05
C PRO A 127 -0.71 9.45 5.12
N CYS A 128 -1.06 10.74 5.09
CA CYS A 128 -2.44 11.21 5.12
C CYS A 128 -3.21 10.76 3.87
N VAL A 129 -2.59 10.87 2.70
CA VAL A 129 -3.18 10.40 1.42
C VAL A 129 -3.40 8.89 1.44
N LEU A 130 -2.42 8.12 1.92
CA LEU A 130 -2.54 6.67 2.02
C LEU A 130 -3.61 6.26 3.04
N TRP A 131 -3.68 6.96 4.17
CA TRP A 131 -4.75 6.75 5.16
C TRP A 131 -6.13 6.92 4.51
N GLY A 132 -6.36 8.03 3.82
CA GLY A 132 -7.61 8.26 3.10
C GLY A 132 -7.94 7.16 2.08
N ASN A 133 -6.95 6.72 1.29
CA ASN A 133 -7.16 5.64 0.32
C ASN A 133 -7.47 4.29 0.99
N ARG A 134 -6.88 4.01 2.15
CA ARG A 134 -7.07 2.75 2.88
C ARG A 134 -8.40 2.69 3.63
N THR A 135 -8.93 3.83 4.06
CA THR A 135 -10.16 3.96 4.87
C THR A 135 -11.38 4.44 4.07
N THR A 136 -11.25 4.62 2.77
CA THR A 136 -12.38 4.95 1.88
C THR A 136 -12.83 3.70 1.13
N PRO A 137 -14.15 3.39 1.11
CA PRO A 137 -14.67 2.24 0.37
C PRO A 137 -14.30 2.29 -1.11
N SER A 138 -13.74 1.19 -1.60
CA SER A 138 -13.43 1.04 -3.02
C SER A 138 -14.70 0.76 -3.81
N ARG A 139 -14.90 1.45 -4.92
CA ARG A 139 -16.04 1.19 -5.83
C ARG A 139 -16.05 -0.24 -6.39
N ALA A 140 -14.91 -0.91 -6.41
CA ALA A 140 -14.78 -2.24 -6.98
C ALA A 140 -15.18 -3.35 -6.00
N THR A 141 -15.03 -3.12 -4.70
CA THR A 141 -15.29 -4.11 -3.64
C THR A 141 -16.49 -3.74 -2.79
N GLY A 142 -16.86 -2.47 -2.72
CA GLY A 142 -17.85 -1.93 -1.79
C GLY A 142 -17.31 -1.71 -0.37
N GLU A 143 -16.14 -2.27 -0.05
CA GLU A 143 -15.52 -2.27 1.25
C GLU A 143 -14.26 -1.39 1.28
N THR A 144 -13.82 -1.01 2.48
CA THR A 144 -12.55 -0.32 2.65
C THR A 144 -11.39 -1.30 2.48
N PRO A 145 -10.26 -0.89 1.89
CA PRO A 145 -9.06 -1.69 1.88
C PRO A 145 -8.61 -2.09 3.30
N PHE A 146 -8.84 -1.23 4.28
CA PHE A 146 -8.51 -1.49 5.66
C PHE A 146 -9.30 -2.68 6.23
N PHE A 147 -10.62 -2.69 6.03
CA PHE A 147 -11.47 -3.81 6.44
C PHE A 147 -11.04 -5.13 5.78
N LEU A 148 -10.77 -5.10 4.47
CA LEU A 148 -10.37 -6.31 3.73
C LEU A 148 -9.02 -6.88 4.15
N VAL A 149 -8.13 -6.07 4.76
CA VAL A 149 -6.82 -6.52 5.24
C VAL A 149 -6.88 -6.98 6.70
N TYR A 150 -7.62 -6.26 7.56
CA TYR A 150 -7.58 -6.47 9.01
C TYR A 150 -8.85 -7.13 9.58
N GLY A 151 -9.88 -7.32 8.77
CA GLY A 151 -11.17 -7.88 9.21
C GLY A 151 -12.02 -6.93 10.07
N ALA A 152 -11.54 -5.70 10.30
CA ALA A 152 -12.23 -4.67 11.06
C ALA A 152 -12.00 -3.29 10.44
N GLU A 153 -12.95 -2.37 10.60
CA GLU A 153 -12.79 -1.00 10.13
C GLU A 153 -11.79 -0.22 10.99
N ALA A 154 -11.05 0.67 10.34
CA ALA A 154 -10.16 1.59 11.02
C ALA A 154 -10.94 2.48 12.00
N CYS A 155 -10.44 2.65 13.20
CA CYS A 155 -10.98 3.64 14.13
C CYS A 155 -10.52 5.04 13.68
N LEU A 156 -11.45 5.88 13.28
CA LEU A 156 -11.16 7.22 12.80
C LEU A 156 -11.01 8.21 13.96
N PRO A 157 -10.14 9.22 13.88
CA PRO A 157 -9.98 10.22 14.94
C PRO A 157 -11.28 10.87 15.39
N PRO A 158 -12.25 11.22 14.50
CA PRO A 158 -13.55 11.74 14.94
C PRO A 158 -14.36 10.77 15.79
N GLU A 159 -14.25 9.45 15.56
CA GLU A 159 -14.97 8.44 16.35
C GLU A 159 -14.47 8.40 17.79
N ILE A 160 -13.15 8.60 17.99
CA ILE A 160 -12.56 8.66 19.33
C ILE A 160 -13.04 9.93 20.04
N HIS A 161 -13.02 11.08 19.38
CA HIS A 161 -13.39 12.36 19.97
C HIS A 161 -14.90 12.48 20.26
N LEU A 162 -15.73 11.92 19.38
CA LEU A 162 -17.20 11.97 19.50
C LEU A 162 -17.77 10.80 20.28
N GLY A 163 -16.95 9.78 20.60
CA GLY A 163 -17.40 8.60 21.33
C GLY A 163 -18.42 7.79 20.52
N SER A 164 -18.03 7.27 19.35
CA SER A 164 -18.93 6.43 18.56
C SER A 164 -19.39 5.19 19.36
N PRO A 165 -20.58 4.62 19.06
CA PRO A 165 -21.07 3.43 19.75
C PRO A 165 -20.05 2.28 19.76
N ARG A 166 -19.27 2.12 18.67
CA ARG A 166 -18.21 1.12 18.55
C ARG A 166 -17.06 1.35 19.53
N VAL A 167 -16.68 2.61 19.75
CA VAL A 167 -15.62 2.99 20.70
C VAL A 167 -16.12 2.88 22.12
N GLN A 168 -17.38 3.27 22.39
CA GLN A 168 -18.00 3.20 23.71
C GLN A 168 -18.27 1.75 24.15
N ALA A 169 -18.60 0.87 23.21
CA ALA A 169 -18.85 -0.55 23.46
C ALA A 169 -17.55 -1.38 23.48
N PHE A 170 -16.38 -0.75 23.42
CA PHE A 170 -15.12 -1.46 23.52
C PHE A 170 -14.92 -2.03 24.93
N ASP A 171 -14.88 -3.35 25.02
CA ASP A 171 -14.59 -4.08 26.25
C ASP A 171 -13.28 -4.87 26.05
N GLU A 172 -12.24 -4.50 26.78
CA GLU A 172 -10.91 -5.10 26.70
C GLU A 172 -10.93 -6.58 27.09
N SER A 173 -11.78 -6.97 28.06
CA SER A 173 -11.90 -8.34 28.53
C SER A 173 -12.51 -9.26 27.47
N MET A 174 -13.53 -8.76 26.77
CA MET A 174 -14.15 -9.48 25.65
C MET A 174 -13.20 -9.64 24.47
N GLN A 175 -12.40 -8.62 24.15
CA GLN A 175 -11.37 -8.71 23.10
C GLN A 175 -10.27 -9.72 23.45
N GLU A 176 -9.87 -9.78 24.70
CA GLU A 176 -8.86 -10.74 25.13
C GLU A 176 -9.38 -12.18 25.05
N GLN A 177 -10.67 -12.39 25.34
CA GLN A 177 -11.31 -13.68 25.19
C GLN A 177 -11.43 -14.11 23.73
N LEU A 178 -11.86 -13.21 22.82
CA LEU A 178 -11.90 -13.46 21.38
C LEU A 178 -10.51 -13.79 20.81
N ARG A 179 -9.46 -13.13 21.28
CA ARG A 179 -8.09 -13.46 20.87
C ARG A 179 -7.63 -14.84 21.33
N ARG A 180 -8.05 -15.29 22.51
CA ARG A 180 -7.76 -16.65 22.99
C ARG A 180 -8.49 -17.68 22.16
N ASP A 181 -9.76 -17.45 21.88
CA ASP A 181 -10.56 -18.32 21.02
C ASP A 181 -9.98 -18.44 19.60
N ASP A 182 -9.50 -17.32 19.01
CA ASP A 182 -8.83 -17.32 17.70
C ASP A 182 -7.51 -18.10 17.72
N VAL A 183 -6.73 -18.06 18.81
CA VAL A 183 -5.49 -18.82 18.95
C VAL A 183 -5.78 -20.33 19.06
N ASP A 184 -6.84 -20.72 19.77
CA ASP A 184 -7.26 -22.12 19.90
C ASP A 184 -7.73 -22.70 18.55
N PHE A 185 -8.24 -21.88 17.63
CA PHE A 185 -8.59 -22.31 16.26
C PHE A 185 -7.36 -22.57 15.36
N VAL A 186 -6.23 -21.93 15.62
CA VAL A 186 -5.00 -22.11 14.83
C VAL A 186 -4.34 -23.47 15.11
N ASP A 187 -4.51 -24.01 16.32
CA ASP A 187 -3.93 -25.31 16.73
C ASP A 187 -4.70 -26.55 16.19
N VAL A 188 -5.85 -26.37 15.53
CA VAL A 188 -6.72 -27.46 15.08
C VAL A 188 -6.59 -27.79 13.58
N THR A 189 -5.73 -27.07 12.84
CA THR A 189 -5.51 -27.39 11.39
C THR A 189 -4.22 -28.19 11.22
N PRO A 190 -4.29 -29.49 10.93
CA PRO A 190 -3.12 -30.34 10.63
C PRO A 190 -2.47 -29.99 9.31
#